data_1d3770f25b1ed11da56188d489b7ac46
#
_entry.id   1d3770f25b1ed11da56188d489b7ac46
#
_cell.length_a   1.000
_cell.length_b   1.000
_cell.length_c   1.000
_cell.angle_alpha   90.00
_cell.angle_beta   90.00
_cell.angle_gamma   90.00
#
_symmetry.space_group_name_H-M   'P 1'
#
loop_
_entity.id
_entity.type
_entity.pdbx_description
1 polymer ?
#
loop_
_entity_poly.entity_id
_entity_poly.type
_entity_poly.pdbx_seq_one_letter_code
_entity_poly.pdbx_strand_id
1 'polypeptide(L)'
;MGKRWTVEEKRRLITNVIRGGYTDRIRWQVGPEIEHFVMERKSMKRVMYPGEKGVEGILETFLRRHADWTPTYDEGHLIGLEKLGNSITLEPGAQLETSLAPSESLRILLHRYQEILDALYEILDPMGYVLVTVGVDPFTPIDAIPLLPKHRYELMDAHMSQKGNLARAMMRQSAAFQVSVDVGSDADFVSKYRVLAALSPIFYTLFDSVPQREGKALEKFNARQEIWRHTDPVRTGIPPTVFDPDFSVESYADWVLSTPPIFVPCGGAIKATGDRTLSDILNETETEEEAQCLVKHGMSIVFPDIRAKQILEIRVMDSVPASWAFGAAAMLKGLLYNMNNMRRLQDMFTPMQVDWVERGKNSGRDNGIQGYYHSDYFVNWGLGLLAMAREGLSVQEGKLLDPLEILWKNLDTPRSVLARNVAKEGWTKALRKWEARHVLS
;
A
#
# COMPACT_ATOMS: atom_id res chain seq x y z
N MET A 1 -23.15 2.04 33.14
CA MET A 1 -23.73 1.18 32.06
C MET A 1 -23.34 1.83 30.74
N GLY A 2 -22.48 1.21 29.95
CA GLY A 2 -22.07 1.75 28.65
C GLY A 2 -23.29 1.99 27.76
N LYS A 3 -23.15 2.92 26.80
CA LYS A 3 -24.18 3.20 25.80
C LYS A 3 -24.38 1.93 24.96
N ARG A 4 -25.61 1.41 24.91
CA ARG A 4 -25.94 0.31 24.01
C ARG A 4 -26.10 0.86 22.59
N TRP A 5 -25.04 0.71 21.78
CA TRP A 5 -25.08 1.11 20.36
C TRP A 5 -25.93 0.14 19.55
N THR A 6 -26.88 0.67 18.78
CA THR A 6 -27.60 -0.10 17.76
C THR A 6 -26.67 -0.43 16.59
N VAL A 7 -27.01 -1.43 15.80
CA VAL A 7 -26.27 -1.78 14.57
C VAL A 7 -26.18 -0.58 13.64
N GLU A 8 -27.25 0.17 13.48
CA GLU A 8 -27.34 1.35 12.62
C GLU A 8 -26.42 2.49 13.12
N GLU A 9 -26.39 2.74 14.43
CA GLU A 9 -25.48 3.74 15.00
C GLU A 9 -24.02 3.38 14.78
N LYS A 10 -23.63 2.11 14.98
CA LYS A 10 -22.25 1.63 14.72
C LYS A 10 -21.88 1.78 13.25
N ARG A 11 -22.76 1.36 12.35
CA ARG A 11 -22.59 1.52 10.91
C ARG A 11 -22.40 2.98 10.53
N ARG A 12 -23.22 3.87 11.09
CA ARG A 12 -23.14 5.33 10.87
C ARG A 12 -21.80 5.93 11.31
N LEU A 13 -21.20 5.45 12.39
CA LEU A 13 -19.87 5.93 12.80
C LEU A 13 -18.82 5.70 11.70
N ILE A 14 -18.82 4.55 11.04
CA ILE A 14 -17.87 4.23 9.96
C ILE A 14 -18.23 4.98 8.67
N THR A 15 -19.52 4.93 8.27
CA THR A 15 -19.95 5.59 7.03
C THR A 15 -19.76 7.10 7.09
N ASN A 16 -19.88 7.73 8.26
CA ASN A 16 -19.57 9.14 8.45
C ASN A 16 -18.10 9.46 8.22
N VAL A 17 -17.18 8.57 8.61
CA VAL A 17 -15.74 8.76 8.31
C VAL A 17 -15.52 8.74 6.79
N ILE A 18 -16.10 7.76 6.09
CA ILE A 18 -15.95 7.62 4.64
C ILE A 18 -16.56 8.82 3.92
N ARG A 19 -17.82 9.14 4.23
CA ARG A 19 -18.56 10.27 3.60
C ARG A 19 -17.97 11.63 3.94
N GLY A 20 -17.31 11.75 5.10
CA GLY A 20 -16.56 12.95 5.49
C GLY A 20 -15.38 13.29 4.57
N GLY A 21 -14.93 12.33 3.76
CA GLY A 21 -13.89 12.53 2.75
C GLY A 21 -14.42 12.86 1.35
N TYR A 22 -15.74 12.80 1.14
CA TYR A 22 -16.29 13.08 -0.19
C TYR A 22 -16.01 14.51 -0.62
N THR A 23 -15.50 14.65 -1.82
CA THR A 23 -15.14 15.95 -2.38
C THR A 23 -15.57 16.07 -3.85
N ASP A 24 -15.80 17.31 -4.27
CA ASP A 24 -16.17 17.60 -5.66
C ASP A 24 -15.04 17.20 -6.61
N ARG A 25 -15.42 16.66 -7.75
CA ARG A 25 -14.50 16.13 -8.76
C ARG A 25 -13.41 17.14 -9.21
N ILE A 26 -13.74 18.42 -9.23
CA ILE A 26 -12.78 19.47 -9.61
C ILE A 26 -11.61 19.59 -8.63
N ARG A 27 -11.75 19.02 -7.43
CA ARG A 27 -10.75 19.04 -6.36
C ARG A 27 -10.10 17.68 -6.13
N TRP A 28 -10.42 16.67 -6.97
CA TRP A 28 -9.86 15.33 -6.81
C TRP A 28 -8.35 15.30 -6.95
N GLN A 29 -7.72 14.67 -6.00
CA GLN A 29 -6.28 14.59 -5.85
C GLN A 29 -5.83 13.12 -5.78
N VAL A 30 -4.55 12.90 -6.00
CA VAL A 30 -3.88 11.61 -5.84
C VAL A 30 -2.83 11.76 -4.75
N GLY A 31 -2.75 10.77 -3.85
CA GLY A 31 -1.76 10.73 -2.77
C GLY A 31 -0.96 9.42 -2.85
N PRO A 32 0.25 9.42 -3.41
CA PRO A 32 1.11 8.25 -3.44
C PRO A 32 1.90 8.09 -2.14
N GLU A 33 2.13 6.82 -1.76
CA GLU A 33 2.97 6.39 -0.65
C GLU A 33 3.98 5.38 -1.18
N ILE A 34 5.26 5.54 -0.87
CA ILE A 34 6.35 4.71 -1.40
C ILE A 34 7.17 4.19 -0.23
N GLU A 35 7.19 2.88 -0.06
CA GLU A 35 8.01 2.20 0.95
C GLU A 35 9.37 1.81 0.37
N HIS A 36 10.42 1.96 1.18
CA HIS A 36 11.80 1.69 0.79
C HIS A 36 12.49 0.80 1.83
N PHE A 37 13.41 -0.03 1.37
CA PHE A 37 14.41 -0.63 2.25
C PHE A 37 15.65 0.25 2.32
N VAL A 38 16.08 0.60 3.52
CA VAL A 38 17.40 1.22 3.74
C VAL A 38 18.44 0.11 3.68
N MET A 39 19.41 0.22 2.78
CA MET A 39 20.43 -0.80 2.56
C MET A 39 21.85 -0.21 2.53
N GLU A 40 22.84 -0.97 2.96
CA GLU A 40 24.24 -0.63 2.79
C GLU A 40 24.60 -0.66 1.30
N ARG A 41 25.15 0.42 0.77
CA ARG A 41 25.47 0.57 -0.66
C ARG A 41 26.41 -0.49 -1.22
N LYS A 42 27.37 -0.98 -0.39
CA LYS A 42 28.39 -1.93 -0.84
C LYS A 42 27.92 -3.38 -0.79
N SER A 43 27.16 -3.74 0.23
CA SER A 43 26.78 -5.12 0.51
C SER A 43 25.35 -5.46 0.15
N MET A 44 24.48 -4.44 0.00
CA MET A 44 23.01 -4.55 -0.05
C MET A 44 22.44 -5.27 1.18
N LYS A 45 23.13 -5.23 2.32
CA LYS A 45 22.58 -5.65 3.59
C LYS A 45 21.61 -4.61 4.10
N ARG A 46 20.48 -5.06 4.63
CA ARG A 46 19.46 -4.18 5.23
C ARG A 46 20.01 -3.46 6.47
N VAL A 47 19.72 -2.18 6.57
CA VAL A 47 19.96 -1.37 7.77
C VAL A 47 18.77 -1.56 8.70
N MET A 48 19.02 -1.96 9.94
CA MET A 48 17.98 -2.16 10.95
C MET A 48 17.62 -0.84 11.66
N TYR A 49 16.53 -0.86 12.46
CA TYR A 49 16.07 0.35 13.14
C TYR A 49 17.04 0.90 14.17
N PRO A 50 17.52 0.12 15.18
CA PRO A 50 18.15 0.69 16.37
C PRO A 50 19.55 1.28 16.15
N GLY A 51 19.82 2.36 16.88
CA GLY A 51 21.14 2.93 17.06
C GLY A 51 21.52 4.04 16.07
N GLU A 52 22.65 4.68 16.35
CA GLU A 52 23.16 5.83 15.57
C GLU A 52 23.34 5.56 14.06
N LYS A 53 23.69 4.31 13.71
CA LYS A 53 23.84 3.86 12.33
C LYS A 53 22.61 3.14 11.80
N GLY A 54 21.56 3.04 12.60
CA GLY A 54 20.27 2.47 12.22
C GLY A 54 19.34 3.50 11.56
N VAL A 55 18.14 3.05 11.22
CA VAL A 55 17.12 3.95 10.64
C VAL A 55 16.70 5.04 11.63
N GLU A 56 16.70 4.76 12.95
CA GLU A 56 16.47 5.76 14.00
C GLU A 56 17.47 6.91 13.91
N GLY A 57 18.78 6.61 13.86
CA GLY A 57 19.83 7.62 13.73
C GLY A 57 19.79 8.40 12.42
N ILE A 58 19.28 7.78 11.35
CA ILE A 58 18.99 8.50 10.08
C ILE A 58 17.90 9.54 10.30
N LEU A 59 16.76 9.17 10.91
CA LEU A 59 15.66 10.10 11.19
C LEU A 59 16.07 11.22 12.17
N GLU A 60 16.84 10.89 13.22
CA GLU A 60 17.36 11.89 14.15
C GLU A 60 18.31 12.88 13.47
N THR A 61 19.18 12.38 12.58
CA THR A 61 20.09 13.22 11.81
C THR A 61 19.33 14.10 10.81
N PHE A 62 18.29 13.55 10.19
CA PHE A 62 17.38 14.29 9.33
C PHE A 62 16.72 15.44 10.10
N LEU A 63 16.14 15.17 11.26
CA LEU A 63 15.47 16.16 12.08
C LEU A 63 16.42 17.28 12.53
N ARG A 64 17.69 16.94 12.88
CA ARG A 64 18.70 17.95 13.24
C ARG A 64 19.05 18.91 12.08
N ARG A 65 18.99 18.44 10.83
CA ARG A 65 19.31 19.25 9.64
C ARG A 65 18.10 19.97 9.07
N HIS A 66 16.92 19.39 9.25
CA HIS A 66 15.65 19.86 8.73
C HIS A 66 14.66 20.10 9.89
N ALA A 67 14.98 21.10 10.75
CA ALA A 67 14.23 21.38 11.98
C ALA A 67 12.79 21.90 11.75
N ASP A 68 12.41 22.11 10.51
CA ASP A 68 11.05 22.48 10.11
C ASP A 68 10.13 21.26 9.87
N TRP A 69 10.62 20.03 10.10
CA TRP A 69 9.83 18.82 10.18
C TRP A 69 9.39 18.55 11.62
N THR A 70 8.15 18.14 11.79
CA THR A 70 7.56 17.78 13.09
C THR A 70 7.81 16.31 13.38
N PRO A 71 8.48 15.96 14.50
CA PRO A 71 8.74 14.56 14.83
C PRO A 71 7.52 13.88 15.46
N THR A 72 7.39 12.57 15.19
CA THR A 72 6.47 11.66 15.89
C THR A 72 7.27 10.65 16.68
N TYR A 73 6.98 10.56 17.98
CA TYR A 73 7.60 9.62 18.90
C TYR A 73 6.61 8.56 19.42
N ASP A 74 7.08 7.36 19.65
CA ASP A 74 6.38 6.29 20.39
C ASP A 74 7.34 5.72 21.43
N GLU A 75 6.97 5.74 22.72
CA GLU A 75 7.81 5.31 23.85
C GLU A 75 9.23 5.90 23.87
N GLY A 76 9.38 7.15 23.40
CA GLY A 76 10.67 7.85 23.33
C GLY A 76 11.48 7.60 22.05
N HIS A 77 11.04 6.71 21.19
CA HIS A 77 11.66 6.38 19.91
C HIS A 77 11.12 7.26 18.77
N LEU A 78 11.98 7.81 17.95
CA LEU A 78 11.59 8.58 16.76
C LEU A 78 11.12 7.65 15.65
N ILE A 79 9.84 7.73 15.32
CA ILE A 79 9.18 6.79 14.40
C ILE A 79 8.61 7.44 13.14
N GLY A 80 8.68 8.75 13.04
CA GLY A 80 8.17 9.49 11.88
C GLY A 80 8.46 10.97 11.93
N LEU A 81 8.33 11.60 10.79
CA LEU A 81 8.51 13.03 10.55
C LEU A 81 7.41 13.53 9.62
N GLU A 82 6.89 14.72 9.85
CA GLU A 82 5.85 15.32 9.03
C GLU A 82 6.17 16.77 8.69
N LYS A 83 5.86 17.18 7.45
CA LYS A 83 5.97 18.56 6.99
C LYS A 83 4.96 18.85 5.87
N LEU A 84 4.07 19.83 6.11
CA LEU A 84 3.09 20.31 5.10
C LEU A 84 2.30 19.18 4.44
N GLY A 85 1.89 18.16 5.22
CA GLY A 85 1.14 16.98 4.76
C GLY A 85 1.98 15.92 4.05
N ASN A 86 3.29 16.13 3.87
CA ASN A 86 4.21 15.04 3.51
C ASN A 86 4.70 14.38 4.79
N SER A 87 4.94 13.07 4.75
CA SER A 87 5.50 12.36 5.89
C SER A 87 6.59 11.36 5.49
N ILE A 88 7.50 11.13 6.44
CA ILE A 88 8.44 10.02 6.44
C ILE A 88 8.07 9.18 7.65
N THR A 89 7.60 7.96 7.44
CA THR A 89 7.16 7.05 8.50
C THR A 89 7.91 5.73 8.42
N LEU A 90 7.74 4.90 9.45
CA LEU A 90 8.38 3.59 9.52
C LEU A 90 7.35 2.49 9.68
N GLU A 91 7.45 1.50 8.80
CA GLU A 91 6.72 0.25 8.83
C GLU A 91 7.32 -0.73 9.87
N PRO A 92 6.64 -1.84 10.27
CA PRO A 92 7.04 -2.70 11.39
C PRO A 92 8.47 -3.26 11.32
N GLY A 93 9.03 -3.43 10.16
CA GLY A 93 10.42 -3.86 9.97
C GLY A 93 11.37 -2.69 9.67
N ALA A 94 10.99 -1.45 9.99
CA ALA A 94 11.72 -0.22 9.67
C ALA A 94 11.88 0.05 8.17
N GLN A 95 10.92 -0.42 7.33
CA GLN A 95 10.82 0.10 5.99
C GLN A 95 10.51 1.60 6.07
N LEU A 96 11.27 2.42 5.33
CA LEU A 96 11.08 3.86 5.31
C LEU A 96 10.01 4.20 4.27
N GLU A 97 8.87 4.68 4.73
CA GLU A 97 7.78 5.13 3.88
C GLU A 97 7.82 6.64 3.68
N THR A 98 7.64 7.07 2.45
CA THR A 98 7.39 8.47 2.10
C THR A 98 5.96 8.62 1.62
N SER A 99 5.12 9.34 2.36
CA SER A 99 3.76 9.68 1.94
C SER A 99 3.71 11.13 1.50
N LEU A 100 3.22 11.37 0.29
CA LEU A 100 3.19 12.72 -0.30
C LEU A 100 1.85 13.40 -0.02
N ALA A 101 1.90 14.66 0.36
CA ALA A 101 0.71 15.50 0.44
C ALA A 101 -0.06 15.43 -0.90
N PRO A 102 -1.37 15.11 -0.88
CA PRO A 102 -2.12 14.88 -2.10
C PRO A 102 -2.06 16.07 -3.06
N SER A 103 -2.16 15.79 -4.35
CA SER A 103 -2.22 16.83 -5.39
C SER A 103 -3.01 16.34 -6.60
N GLU A 104 -3.66 17.27 -7.30
CA GLU A 104 -4.22 17.01 -8.61
C GLU A 104 -3.14 16.86 -9.70
N SER A 105 -1.94 17.42 -9.47
CA SER A 105 -0.82 17.37 -10.40
C SER A 105 0.20 16.31 -10.01
N LEU A 106 0.37 15.29 -10.85
CA LEU A 106 1.41 14.27 -10.68
C LEU A 106 2.82 14.84 -10.79
N ARG A 107 3.00 15.95 -11.51
CA ARG A 107 4.28 16.64 -11.60
C ARG A 107 4.69 17.27 -10.26
N ILE A 108 3.72 17.85 -9.54
CA ILE A 108 3.96 18.36 -8.19
C ILE A 108 4.34 17.22 -7.24
N LEU A 109 3.65 16.09 -7.32
CA LEU A 109 3.96 14.92 -6.49
C LEU A 109 5.36 14.39 -6.77
N LEU A 110 5.76 14.29 -8.04
CA LEU A 110 7.10 13.86 -8.43
C LEU A 110 8.18 14.82 -7.90
N HIS A 111 7.92 16.12 -7.94
CA HIS A 111 8.85 17.13 -7.40
C HIS A 111 8.98 17.02 -5.87
N ARG A 112 7.85 16.88 -5.15
CA ARG A 112 7.86 16.67 -3.68
C ARG A 112 8.63 15.40 -3.29
N TYR A 113 8.44 14.32 -4.04
CA TYR A 113 9.18 13.08 -3.81
C TYR A 113 10.68 13.30 -3.99
N GLN A 114 11.09 13.98 -5.07
CA GLN A 114 12.50 14.30 -5.33
C GLN A 114 13.10 15.16 -4.20
N GLU A 115 12.40 16.20 -3.72
CA GLU A 115 12.86 17.04 -2.61
C GLU A 115 13.08 16.23 -1.31
N ILE A 116 12.17 15.28 -1.00
CA ILE A 116 12.32 14.41 0.18
C ILE A 116 13.51 13.46 -0.01
N LEU A 117 13.68 12.89 -1.20
CA LEU A 117 14.83 12.03 -1.49
C LEU A 117 16.14 12.79 -1.40
N ASP A 118 16.23 13.97 -1.96
CA ASP A 118 17.45 14.80 -1.92
C ASP A 118 17.86 15.09 -0.46
N ALA A 119 16.89 15.47 0.38
CA ALA A 119 17.12 15.69 1.81
C ALA A 119 17.54 14.39 2.54
N LEU A 120 16.96 13.24 2.22
CA LEU A 120 17.37 11.94 2.78
C LEU A 120 18.77 11.54 2.32
N TYR A 121 19.11 11.75 1.06
CA TYR A 121 20.42 11.38 0.53
C TYR A 121 21.57 12.26 1.02
N GLU A 122 21.32 13.49 1.48
CA GLU A 122 22.32 14.29 2.22
C GLU A 122 22.83 13.57 3.48
N ILE A 123 22.02 12.66 4.04
CA ILE A 123 22.34 11.88 5.24
C ILE A 123 22.81 10.48 4.87
N LEU A 124 22.14 9.82 3.94
CA LEU A 124 22.42 8.45 3.55
C LEU A 124 23.76 8.29 2.84
N ASP A 125 24.15 9.25 1.98
CA ASP A 125 25.40 9.17 1.22
C ASP A 125 26.66 9.15 2.10
N PRO A 126 26.82 10.04 3.11
CA PRO A 126 27.94 9.97 4.03
C PRO A 126 27.98 8.69 4.85
N MET A 127 26.80 8.09 5.15
CA MET A 127 26.68 6.82 5.87
C MET A 127 26.94 5.62 4.97
N GLY A 128 27.01 5.78 3.66
CA GLY A 128 27.18 4.71 2.70
C GLY A 128 25.91 3.88 2.49
N TYR A 129 24.75 4.48 2.68
CA TYR A 129 23.44 3.83 2.55
C TYR A 129 22.69 4.26 1.28
N VAL A 130 21.69 3.47 0.92
CA VAL A 130 20.79 3.71 -0.22
C VAL A 130 19.37 3.31 0.15
N LEU A 131 18.38 3.95 -0.49
CA LEU A 131 16.98 3.53 -0.47
C LEU A 131 16.70 2.66 -1.69
N VAL A 132 16.19 1.46 -1.48
CA VAL A 132 15.88 0.50 -2.55
C VAL A 132 14.38 0.23 -2.56
N THR A 133 13.81 0.27 -3.76
CA THR A 133 12.40 -0.05 -4.02
C THR A 133 12.28 -1.46 -4.57
N VAL A 134 11.71 -2.38 -3.79
CA VAL A 134 11.40 -3.77 -4.16
C VAL A 134 10.32 -4.28 -3.23
N GLY A 135 9.43 -5.13 -3.71
CA GLY A 135 8.24 -5.56 -2.95
C GLY A 135 8.51 -6.42 -1.72
N VAL A 136 9.63 -7.12 -1.67
CA VAL A 136 10.07 -7.92 -0.51
C VAL A 136 11.59 -7.87 -0.38
N ASP A 137 12.09 -7.76 0.85
CA ASP A 137 13.52 -7.87 1.14
C ASP A 137 14.08 -9.20 0.60
N PRO A 138 15.01 -9.14 -0.37
CA PRO A 138 15.47 -10.36 -1.04
C PRO A 138 16.40 -11.22 -0.20
N PHE A 139 16.98 -10.71 0.90
CA PHE A 139 18.10 -11.37 1.57
C PHE A 139 17.86 -11.70 3.03
N THR A 140 17.24 -10.78 3.78
CA THR A 140 17.25 -10.85 5.24
C THR A 140 16.21 -11.85 5.74
N PRO A 141 16.61 -12.89 6.51
CA PRO A 141 15.65 -13.78 7.15
C PRO A 141 14.71 -13.03 8.10
N ILE A 142 13.45 -13.45 8.20
CA ILE A 142 12.42 -12.80 9.04
C ILE A 142 12.91 -12.64 10.49
N ASP A 143 13.52 -13.69 11.05
CA ASP A 143 13.95 -13.70 12.45
C ASP A 143 15.14 -12.78 12.74
N ALA A 144 15.85 -12.34 11.70
CA ALA A 144 16.92 -11.36 11.80
C ALA A 144 16.42 -9.90 11.78
N ILE A 145 15.12 -9.66 11.49
CA ILE A 145 14.55 -8.33 11.42
C ILE A 145 13.78 -8.04 12.71
N PRO A 146 14.30 -7.17 13.61
CA PRO A 146 13.57 -6.77 14.80
C PRO A 146 12.31 -5.98 14.42
N LEU A 147 11.28 -6.06 15.25
CA LEU A 147 10.16 -5.14 15.15
C LEU A 147 10.58 -3.74 15.54
N LEU A 148 10.05 -2.75 14.85
CA LEU A 148 10.08 -1.37 15.30
C LEU A 148 9.46 -1.28 16.71
N PRO A 149 10.07 -0.56 17.67
CA PRO A 149 9.56 -0.43 19.03
C PRO A 149 8.32 0.46 19.08
N LYS A 150 7.24 -0.07 18.57
CA LYS A 150 5.87 0.44 18.66
C LYS A 150 5.03 -0.62 19.33
N HIS A 151 4.46 -0.33 20.49
CA HIS A 151 3.66 -1.31 21.23
C HIS A 151 2.54 -1.93 20.39
N ARG A 152 1.92 -1.15 19.50
CA ARG A 152 0.93 -1.67 18.56
C ARG A 152 1.45 -2.79 17.68
N TYR A 153 2.73 -2.77 17.29
CA TYR A 153 3.32 -3.78 16.39
C TYR A 153 3.57 -5.10 17.11
N GLU A 154 3.89 -5.05 18.41
CA GLU A 154 3.99 -6.26 19.24
C GLU A 154 2.65 -6.98 19.34
N LEU A 155 1.56 -6.24 19.56
CA LEU A 155 0.21 -6.82 19.61
C LEU A 155 -0.23 -7.35 18.24
N MET A 156 0.12 -6.65 17.16
CA MET A 156 -0.15 -7.12 15.79
C MET A 156 0.63 -8.38 15.48
N ASP A 157 1.94 -8.46 15.80
CA ASP A 157 2.75 -9.66 15.59
C ASP A 157 2.20 -10.85 16.38
N ALA A 158 1.87 -10.65 17.65
CA ALA A 158 1.30 -11.68 18.52
C ALA A 158 -0.04 -12.22 17.99
N HIS A 159 -0.93 -11.35 17.53
CA HIS A 159 -2.24 -11.75 17.00
C HIS A 159 -2.13 -12.40 15.61
N MET A 160 -1.53 -11.69 14.67
CA MET A 160 -1.55 -12.11 13.26
C MET A 160 -0.69 -13.35 13.00
N SER A 161 0.40 -13.56 13.75
CA SER A 161 1.21 -14.77 13.62
C SER A 161 0.46 -16.07 14.01
N GLN A 162 -0.65 -15.95 14.71
CA GLN A 162 -1.54 -17.07 15.01
C GLN A 162 -2.60 -17.30 13.92
N LYS A 163 -2.83 -16.32 13.04
CA LYS A 163 -3.85 -16.36 11.98
C LYS A 163 -3.28 -16.80 10.63
N GLY A 164 -2.01 -16.44 10.37
CA GLY A 164 -1.37 -16.80 9.11
C GLY A 164 0.14 -16.98 9.24
N ASN A 165 0.67 -17.94 8.52
CA ASN A 165 2.10 -18.32 8.58
C ASN A 165 3.04 -17.32 7.89
N LEU A 166 2.52 -16.35 7.13
CA LEU A 166 3.30 -15.28 6.49
C LEU A 166 3.04 -13.88 7.07
N ALA A 167 2.31 -13.78 8.19
CA ALA A 167 2.03 -12.49 8.85
C ALA A 167 3.31 -11.72 9.21
N ARG A 168 4.33 -12.40 9.73
CA ARG A 168 5.63 -11.78 10.03
C ARG A 168 6.37 -11.33 8.78
N ALA A 169 6.25 -12.05 7.67
CA ALA A 169 6.82 -11.63 6.39
C ALA A 169 6.13 -10.36 5.88
N MET A 170 4.81 -10.26 6.02
CA MET A 170 4.07 -9.05 5.70
C MET A 170 4.60 -7.86 6.49
N MET A 171 4.71 -7.99 7.82
CA MET A 171 5.12 -6.90 8.69
C MET A 171 6.58 -6.48 8.50
N ARG A 172 7.49 -7.44 8.29
CA ARG A 172 8.94 -7.18 8.41
C ARG A 172 9.67 -7.15 7.08
N GLN A 173 9.17 -7.85 6.06
CA GLN A 173 9.89 -8.03 4.79
C GLN A 173 9.21 -7.38 3.59
N SER A 174 7.92 -7.00 3.67
CA SER A 174 7.21 -6.45 2.51
C SER A 174 7.35 -4.94 2.42
N ALA A 175 7.32 -4.41 1.19
CA ALA A 175 7.25 -2.99 0.87
C ALA A 175 6.33 -2.76 -0.33
N ALA A 176 5.51 -1.72 -0.24
CA ALA A 176 4.48 -1.38 -1.21
C ALA A 176 4.73 -0.04 -1.91
N PHE A 177 4.09 0.10 -3.05
CA PHE A 177 3.65 1.36 -3.59
C PHE A 177 2.13 1.44 -3.45
N GLN A 178 1.65 2.46 -2.77
CA GLN A 178 0.24 2.68 -2.50
C GLN A 178 -0.23 4.00 -3.12
N VAL A 179 -1.50 4.05 -3.52
CA VAL A 179 -2.08 5.25 -4.12
C VAL A 179 -3.45 5.50 -3.52
N SER A 180 -3.61 6.66 -2.92
CA SER A 180 -4.90 7.16 -2.44
C SER A 180 -5.60 7.98 -3.53
N VAL A 181 -6.90 7.76 -3.70
CA VAL A 181 -7.76 8.48 -4.66
C VAL A 181 -9.03 8.96 -3.99
N ASP A 182 -9.49 10.13 -4.40
CA ASP A 182 -10.70 10.75 -3.88
C ASP A 182 -11.97 10.09 -4.39
N VAL A 183 -13.05 10.30 -3.62
CA VAL A 183 -14.41 9.83 -3.87
C VAL A 183 -15.38 11.00 -3.77
N GLY A 184 -16.40 11.04 -4.64
CA GLY A 184 -17.34 12.14 -4.69
C GLY A 184 -18.73 11.83 -4.11
N SER A 185 -19.11 10.56 -3.98
CA SER A 185 -20.44 10.14 -3.51
C SER A 185 -20.47 8.64 -3.22
N ASP A 186 -21.55 8.14 -2.61
CA ASP A 186 -21.78 6.71 -2.41
C ASP A 186 -21.77 5.94 -3.74
N ALA A 187 -22.37 6.47 -4.78
CA ALA A 187 -22.38 5.86 -6.10
C ALA A 187 -20.97 5.79 -6.72
N ASP A 188 -20.18 6.85 -6.56
CA ASP A 188 -18.79 6.89 -7.01
C ASP A 188 -17.90 5.93 -6.17
N PHE A 189 -18.15 5.84 -4.85
CA PHE A 189 -17.52 4.87 -3.97
C PHE A 189 -17.73 3.43 -4.47
N VAL A 190 -18.98 3.03 -4.65
CA VAL A 190 -19.32 1.67 -5.11
C VAL A 190 -18.68 1.38 -6.47
N SER A 191 -18.79 2.33 -7.39
CA SER A 191 -18.23 2.20 -8.74
C SER A 191 -16.71 2.01 -8.73
N LYS A 192 -15.99 2.90 -8.05
CA LYS A 192 -14.53 2.84 -7.95
C LYS A 192 -14.07 1.61 -7.18
N TYR A 193 -14.73 1.28 -6.07
CA TYR A 193 -14.35 0.14 -5.25
C TYR A 193 -14.46 -1.18 -6.03
N ARG A 194 -15.58 -1.42 -6.73
CA ARG A 194 -15.79 -2.61 -7.58
C ARG A 194 -14.76 -2.70 -8.71
N VAL A 195 -14.53 -1.60 -9.42
CA VAL A 195 -13.53 -1.55 -10.50
C VAL A 195 -12.14 -1.86 -9.96
N LEU A 196 -11.74 -1.23 -8.86
CA LEU A 196 -10.43 -1.45 -8.26
C LEU A 196 -10.25 -2.88 -7.74
N ALA A 197 -11.29 -3.45 -7.12
CA ALA A 197 -11.29 -4.85 -6.69
C ALA A 197 -11.12 -5.81 -7.89
N ALA A 198 -11.81 -5.54 -9.01
CA ALA A 198 -11.65 -6.31 -10.25
C ALA A 198 -10.28 -6.14 -10.89
N LEU A 199 -9.64 -4.96 -10.76
CA LEU A 199 -8.30 -4.70 -11.29
C LEU A 199 -7.17 -5.25 -10.41
N SER A 200 -7.45 -5.64 -9.16
CA SER A 200 -6.40 -6.05 -8.21
C SER A 200 -5.50 -7.18 -8.71
N PRO A 201 -5.97 -8.25 -9.40
CA PRO A 201 -5.09 -9.27 -9.96
C PRO A 201 -4.12 -8.74 -11.02
N ILE A 202 -4.57 -7.74 -11.80
CA ILE A 202 -3.77 -7.11 -12.84
C ILE A 202 -2.62 -6.32 -12.20
N PHE A 203 -2.92 -5.53 -11.18
CA PHE A 203 -1.90 -4.74 -10.48
C PHE A 203 -0.91 -5.62 -9.72
N TYR A 204 -1.35 -6.65 -9.01
CA TYR A 204 -0.43 -7.60 -8.38
C TYR A 204 0.53 -8.22 -9.39
N THR A 205 0.04 -8.59 -10.57
CA THR A 205 0.85 -9.30 -11.57
C THR A 205 1.79 -8.37 -12.33
N LEU A 206 1.31 -7.22 -12.74
CA LEU A 206 2.09 -6.29 -13.57
C LEU A 206 3.13 -5.50 -12.77
N PHE A 207 2.94 -5.36 -11.47
CA PHE A 207 3.87 -4.69 -10.56
C PHE A 207 4.65 -5.66 -9.66
N ASP A 208 4.62 -6.98 -9.91
CA ASP A 208 5.49 -7.93 -9.21
C ASP A 208 6.96 -7.59 -9.43
N SER A 209 7.68 -7.37 -8.33
CA SER A 209 9.08 -6.96 -8.31
C SER A 209 10.02 -7.96 -7.61
N VAL A 210 9.51 -9.14 -7.20
CA VAL A 210 10.17 -10.02 -6.25
C VAL A 210 10.67 -11.34 -6.88
N PRO A 211 11.92 -11.43 -7.36
CA PRO A 211 12.46 -12.69 -7.87
C PRO A 211 13.03 -13.62 -6.78
N GLN A 212 13.28 -13.10 -5.57
CA GLN A 212 13.94 -13.83 -4.48
C GLN A 212 13.42 -13.39 -3.12
N ARG A 213 13.40 -14.28 -2.13
CA ARG A 213 13.18 -13.99 -0.71
C ARG A 213 14.13 -14.81 0.15
N GLU A 214 14.71 -14.20 1.19
CA GLU A 214 15.65 -14.84 2.13
C GLU A 214 16.82 -15.60 1.42
N GLY A 215 17.35 -15.01 0.35
CA GLY A 215 18.42 -15.60 -0.42
C GLY A 215 18.00 -16.74 -1.37
N LYS A 216 16.71 -17.09 -1.42
CA LYS A 216 16.19 -18.18 -2.25
C LYS A 216 15.36 -17.64 -3.41
N ALA A 217 15.68 -18.07 -4.63
CA ALA A 217 14.88 -17.76 -5.80
C ALA A 217 13.44 -18.28 -5.64
N LEU A 218 12.47 -17.52 -6.12
CA LEU A 218 11.07 -17.87 -6.06
C LEU A 218 10.62 -18.46 -7.41
N GLU A 219 10.02 -19.64 -7.36
CA GLU A 219 9.43 -20.29 -8.55
C GLU A 219 8.13 -19.62 -8.99
N LYS A 220 7.30 -19.22 -8.02
CA LYS A 220 6.01 -18.57 -8.26
C LYS A 220 6.16 -17.06 -8.31
N PHE A 221 5.24 -16.40 -9.03
CA PHE A 221 5.13 -14.95 -9.13
C PHE A 221 4.32 -14.36 -7.96
N ASN A 222 4.24 -13.04 -7.90
CA ASN A 222 3.38 -12.29 -6.98
C ASN A 222 3.63 -12.64 -5.51
N ALA A 223 4.89 -12.67 -5.09
CA ALA A 223 5.28 -13.08 -3.73
C ALA A 223 4.58 -12.26 -2.64
N ARG A 224 4.41 -10.95 -2.83
CA ARG A 224 3.74 -10.07 -1.86
C ARG A 224 2.24 -10.36 -1.78
N GLN A 225 1.56 -10.71 -2.89
CA GLN A 225 0.18 -11.20 -2.89
C GLN A 225 0.03 -12.46 -2.03
N GLU A 226 0.94 -13.43 -2.17
CA GLU A 226 0.92 -14.66 -1.37
C GLU A 226 1.21 -14.38 0.12
N ILE A 227 2.08 -13.43 0.43
CA ILE A 227 2.31 -12.97 1.80
C ILE A 227 1.01 -12.44 2.40
N TRP A 228 0.29 -11.55 1.71
CA TRP A 228 -0.98 -11.00 2.18
C TRP A 228 -2.08 -12.06 2.31
N ARG A 229 -2.17 -13.00 1.37
CA ARG A 229 -3.14 -14.11 1.40
C ARG A 229 -2.97 -14.97 2.65
N HIS A 230 -1.74 -15.15 3.12
CA HIS A 230 -1.39 -15.98 4.27
C HIS A 230 -1.09 -15.15 5.54
N THR A 231 -1.62 -13.94 5.64
CA THR A 231 -1.46 -13.05 6.81
C THR A 231 -2.62 -13.22 7.79
N ASP A 232 -3.81 -12.74 7.44
CA ASP A 232 -5.04 -12.90 8.23
C ASP A 232 -6.26 -12.74 7.29
N PRO A 233 -6.91 -13.83 6.89
CA PRO A 233 -7.95 -13.80 5.87
C PRO A 233 -9.21 -13.02 6.28
N VAL A 234 -9.41 -12.74 7.56
CA VAL A 234 -10.57 -11.95 8.03
C VAL A 234 -10.44 -10.48 7.62
N ARG A 235 -9.21 -9.97 7.50
CA ARG A 235 -8.92 -8.54 7.28
C ARG A 235 -8.16 -8.21 6.01
N THR A 236 -7.76 -9.22 5.22
CA THR A 236 -7.01 -9.07 3.96
C THR A 236 -7.86 -9.45 2.75
N GLY A 237 -7.35 -9.20 1.55
CA GLY A 237 -8.05 -9.53 0.30
C GLY A 237 -9.11 -8.50 -0.09
N ILE A 238 -10.24 -8.93 -0.58
CA ILE A 238 -11.39 -8.07 -0.92
C ILE A 238 -12.59 -8.43 -0.06
N PRO A 239 -13.43 -7.45 0.36
CA PRO A 239 -14.66 -7.76 1.07
C PRO A 239 -15.54 -8.75 0.29
N PRO A 240 -16.11 -9.77 0.95
CA PRO A 240 -16.81 -10.85 0.26
C PRO A 240 -18.06 -10.40 -0.51
N THR A 241 -18.64 -9.29 -0.12
CA THR A 241 -19.88 -8.73 -0.72
C THR A 241 -19.63 -7.69 -1.82
N VAL A 242 -18.36 -7.44 -2.20
CA VAL A 242 -17.99 -6.31 -3.09
C VAL A 242 -18.71 -6.34 -4.45
N PHE A 243 -19.05 -7.52 -4.96
CA PHE A 243 -19.75 -7.68 -6.24
C PHE A 243 -21.23 -8.03 -6.08
N ASP A 244 -21.75 -8.06 -4.87
CA ASP A 244 -23.18 -8.25 -4.64
C ASP A 244 -23.98 -7.04 -5.18
N PRO A 245 -25.18 -7.22 -5.70
CA PRO A 245 -25.97 -6.12 -6.27
C PRO A 245 -26.20 -4.94 -5.32
N ASP A 246 -26.32 -5.21 -4.02
CA ASP A 246 -26.59 -4.27 -2.93
C ASP A 246 -25.33 -3.77 -2.21
N PHE A 247 -24.12 -4.07 -2.72
CA PHE A 247 -22.89 -3.55 -2.13
C PHE A 247 -22.93 -2.02 -2.04
N SER A 248 -22.61 -1.51 -0.87
CA SER A 248 -22.69 -0.09 -0.51
C SER A 248 -21.62 0.31 0.50
N VAL A 249 -21.57 1.57 0.87
CA VAL A 249 -20.73 2.07 1.97
C VAL A 249 -21.10 1.37 3.28
N GLU A 250 -22.38 1.07 3.47
CA GLU A 250 -22.90 0.33 4.62
C GLU A 250 -22.40 -1.12 4.66
N SER A 251 -22.39 -1.81 3.52
CA SER A 251 -21.85 -3.18 3.42
C SER A 251 -20.37 -3.23 3.76
N TYR A 252 -19.59 -2.21 3.31
CA TYR A 252 -18.19 -2.09 3.70
C TYR A 252 -18.05 -1.82 5.20
N ALA A 253 -18.89 -0.97 5.78
CA ALA A 253 -18.90 -0.70 7.21
C ALA A 253 -19.22 -1.97 8.03
N ASP A 254 -20.17 -2.79 7.58
CA ASP A 254 -20.51 -4.06 8.21
C ASP A 254 -19.32 -5.05 8.21
N TRP A 255 -18.58 -5.09 7.10
CA TRP A 255 -17.35 -5.89 7.03
C TRP A 255 -16.30 -5.41 8.05
N VAL A 256 -16.06 -4.09 8.17
CA VAL A 256 -15.16 -3.53 9.18
C VAL A 256 -15.64 -3.84 10.59
N LEU A 257 -16.95 -3.68 10.87
CA LEU A 257 -17.55 -3.98 12.16
C LEU A 257 -17.42 -5.46 12.58
N SER A 258 -17.42 -6.37 11.60
CA SER A 258 -17.25 -7.81 11.84
C SER A 258 -15.79 -8.24 12.06
N THR A 259 -14.82 -7.34 11.80
CA THR A 259 -13.40 -7.63 11.93
C THR A 259 -12.91 -7.34 13.35
N PRO A 260 -12.14 -8.24 14.01
CA PRO A 260 -11.52 -7.96 15.31
C PRO A 260 -10.51 -6.81 15.23
N PRO A 261 -10.55 -5.83 16.15
CA PRO A 261 -9.64 -4.67 16.10
C PRO A 261 -8.23 -4.95 16.64
N ILE A 262 -7.91 -6.20 17.02
CA ILE A 262 -6.65 -6.68 17.61
C ILE A 262 -6.41 -6.11 19.02
N PHE A 263 -6.53 -4.79 19.20
CA PHE A 263 -6.38 -4.10 20.48
C PHE A 263 -7.27 -2.85 20.55
N VAL A 264 -7.45 -2.31 21.75
CA VAL A 264 -8.12 -1.02 21.99
C VAL A 264 -7.07 0.04 22.27
N PRO A 265 -6.94 1.08 21.43
CA PRO A 265 -5.91 2.13 21.58
C PRO A 265 -6.36 3.30 22.46
N CYS A 266 -7.63 3.35 22.85
CA CYS A 266 -8.25 4.52 23.50
C CYS A 266 -8.47 4.29 24.99
N GLY A 267 -8.37 5.35 25.80
CA GLY A 267 -8.68 5.29 27.23
C GLY A 267 -7.54 4.80 28.13
N GLY A 268 -6.27 4.89 27.71
CA GLY A 268 -5.10 4.56 28.53
C GLY A 268 -4.34 3.33 28.03
N ALA A 269 -4.14 2.29 28.88
CA ALA A 269 -3.37 1.11 28.50
C ALA A 269 -3.97 0.36 27.30
N ILE A 270 -3.16 0.12 26.28
CA ILE A 270 -3.54 -0.68 25.12
C ILE A 270 -3.81 -2.12 25.55
N LYS A 271 -5.00 -2.66 25.22
CA LYS A 271 -5.42 -4.01 25.59
C LYS A 271 -5.74 -4.83 24.35
N ALA A 272 -5.21 -6.04 24.27
CA ALA A 272 -5.58 -7.00 23.26
C ALA A 272 -7.07 -7.38 23.35
N THR A 273 -7.74 -7.53 22.21
CA THR A 273 -9.18 -7.83 22.13
C THR A 273 -9.48 -9.29 21.78
N GLY A 274 -8.46 -10.07 21.43
CA GLY A 274 -8.65 -11.42 20.91
C GLY A 274 -9.45 -11.43 19.60
N ASP A 275 -10.39 -12.38 19.51
CA ASP A 275 -11.24 -12.55 18.32
C ASP A 275 -12.58 -11.78 18.42
N ARG A 276 -12.76 -10.92 19.41
CA ARG A 276 -13.95 -10.08 19.55
C ARG A 276 -13.99 -9.05 18.42
N THR A 277 -15.14 -8.93 17.78
CA THR A 277 -15.33 -8.01 16.66
C THR A 277 -15.28 -6.54 17.11
N LEU A 278 -15.03 -5.63 16.16
CA LEU A 278 -15.14 -4.19 16.43
C LEU A 278 -16.56 -3.84 16.95
N SER A 279 -17.59 -4.50 16.40
CA SER A 279 -18.97 -4.33 16.86
C SER A 279 -19.17 -4.73 18.33
N ASP A 280 -18.50 -5.79 18.80
CA ASP A 280 -18.58 -6.21 20.20
C ASP A 280 -17.90 -5.20 21.13
N ILE A 281 -16.72 -4.74 20.74
CA ILE A 281 -15.93 -3.78 21.54
C ILE A 281 -16.62 -2.42 21.62
N LEU A 282 -17.28 -1.97 20.55
CA LEU A 282 -18.06 -0.72 20.57
C LEU A 282 -19.17 -0.71 21.65
N ASN A 283 -19.74 -1.88 22.02
CA ASN A 283 -20.73 -1.95 23.10
C ASN A 283 -20.17 -1.63 24.50
N GLU A 284 -18.84 -1.58 24.63
CA GLU A 284 -18.15 -1.28 25.90
C GLU A 284 -17.76 0.19 26.03
N THR A 285 -17.88 0.98 24.93
CA THR A 285 -17.58 2.41 24.98
C THR A 285 -18.68 3.17 25.72
N GLU A 286 -18.27 4.16 26.48
CA GLU A 286 -19.20 4.99 27.29
C GLU A 286 -19.52 6.31 26.59
N THR A 287 -18.57 6.82 25.78
CA THR A 287 -18.69 8.10 25.07
C THR A 287 -18.64 7.94 23.56
N GLU A 288 -19.09 8.97 22.84
CA GLU A 288 -19.00 9.02 21.40
C GLU A 288 -17.57 9.22 20.91
N GLU A 289 -16.75 9.96 21.66
CA GLU A 289 -15.33 10.15 21.39
C GLU A 289 -14.55 8.83 21.43
N GLU A 290 -14.82 7.98 22.46
CA GLU A 290 -14.23 6.65 22.52
C GLU A 290 -14.65 5.78 21.34
N ALA A 291 -15.94 5.79 20.99
CA ALA A 291 -16.44 5.04 19.85
C ALA A 291 -15.82 5.52 18.53
N GLN A 292 -15.67 6.84 18.31
CA GLN A 292 -15.03 7.40 17.13
C GLN A 292 -13.52 7.05 17.08
N CYS A 293 -12.81 7.10 18.21
CA CYS A 293 -11.42 6.69 18.29
C CYS A 293 -11.28 5.21 17.90
N LEU A 294 -12.14 4.33 18.48
CA LEU A 294 -12.13 2.91 18.20
C LEU A 294 -12.49 2.58 16.75
N VAL A 295 -13.43 3.31 16.16
CA VAL A 295 -13.77 3.18 14.72
C VAL A 295 -12.60 3.57 13.82
N LYS A 296 -11.94 4.70 14.08
CA LYS A 296 -10.75 5.11 13.32
C LYS A 296 -9.64 4.05 13.41
N HIS A 297 -9.44 3.48 14.60
CA HIS A 297 -8.52 2.38 14.79
C HIS A 297 -8.95 1.15 14.00
N GLY A 298 -10.20 0.68 14.14
CA GLY A 298 -10.73 -0.48 13.42
C GLY A 298 -10.58 -0.35 11.89
N MET A 299 -10.84 0.83 11.33
CA MET A 299 -10.60 1.12 9.91
C MET A 299 -9.12 1.13 9.51
N SER A 300 -8.20 1.38 10.44
CA SER A 300 -6.75 1.35 10.20
C SER A 300 -6.14 -0.05 10.27
N ILE A 301 -6.83 -1.00 10.93
CA ILE A 301 -6.33 -2.35 11.20
C ILE A 301 -6.92 -3.42 10.26
N VAL A 302 -7.69 -3.01 9.27
CA VAL A 302 -8.07 -3.84 8.13
C VAL A 302 -7.11 -3.56 6.97
N PHE A 303 -6.76 -4.60 6.23
CA PHE A 303 -5.73 -4.56 5.18
C PHE A 303 -6.25 -5.17 3.87
N PRO A 304 -7.42 -4.75 3.36
CA PRO A 304 -7.90 -5.23 2.06
C PRO A 304 -7.02 -4.72 0.92
N ASP A 305 -7.19 -5.30 -0.25
CA ASP A 305 -6.54 -4.85 -1.48
C ASP A 305 -6.82 -3.35 -1.75
N ILE A 306 -8.05 -2.94 -1.45
CA ILE A 306 -8.50 -1.55 -1.52
C ILE A 306 -9.07 -1.17 -0.16
N ARG A 307 -8.41 -0.27 0.56
CA ARG A 307 -8.87 0.19 1.87
C ARG A 307 -9.65 1.48 1.74
N ALA A 308 -10.86 1.50 2.30
CA ALA A 308 -11.65 2.73 2.39
C ALA A 308 -11.43 3.41 3.74
N LYS A 309 -11.10 4.68 3.66
CA LYS A 309 -11.10 5.67 4.74
C LYS A 309 -11.89 6.90 4.25
N GLN A 310 -11.39 8.10 4.40
CA GLN A 310 -11.89 9.29 3.70
C GLN A 310 -11.58 9.29 2.19
N ILE A 311 -10.79 8.33 1.75
CA ILE A 311 -10.33 8.07 0.39
C ILE A 311 -10.36 6.56 0.11
N LEU A 312 -10.14 6.16 -1.14
CA LEU A 312 -9.82 4.77 -1.47
C LEU A 312 -8.31 4.63 -1.65
N GLU A 313 -7.70 3.75 -0.90
CA GLU A 313 -6.27 3.47 -0.89
C GLU A 313 -6.01 2.13 -1.59
N ILE A 314 -5.34 2.18 -2.73
CA ILE A 314 -4.94 1.01 -3.53
C ILE A 314 -3.62 0.48 -2.99
N ARG A 315 -3.58 -0.78 -2.51
CA ARG A 315 -2.49 -1.34 -1.69
C ARG A 315 -1.75 -2.52 -2.33
N VAL A 316 -2.13 -2.88 -3.54
CA VAL A 316 -1.75 -4.16 -4.17
C VAL A 316 -0.40 -4.15 -4.86
N MET A 317 0.12 -2.99 -5.23
CA MET A 317 1.36 -2.87 -6.00
C MET A 317 2.59 -3.05 -5.10
N ASP A 318 3.59 -3.75 -5.58
CA ASP A 318 4.90 -3.80 -4.95
C ASP A 318 5.58 -2.42 -5.00
N SER A 319 6.49 -2.17 -4.06
CA SER A 319 7.44 -1.07 -4.20
C SER A 319 8.29 -1.29 -5.44
N VAL A 320 8.33 -0.29 -6.31
CA VAL A 320 9.04 -0.31 -7.60
C VAL A 320 9.73 1.03 -7.85
N PRO A 321 10.73 1.11 -8.73
CA PRO A 321 11.35 2.37 -9.15
C PRO A 321 10.34 3.47 -9.50
N ALA A 322 10.66 4.70 -9.13
CA ALA A 322 9.74 5.84 -9.21
C ALA A 322 9.13 6.05 -10.60
N SER A 323 9.88 5.77 -11.69
CA SER A 323 9.37 5.87 -13.05
C SER A 323 8.14 4.95 -13.30
N TRP A 324 8.13 3.75 -12.72
CA TRP A 324 6.99 2.84 -12.79
C TRP A 324 5.91 3.17 -11.74
N ALA A 325 6.32 3.59 -10.53
CA ALA A 325 5.39 4.00 -9.48
C ALA A 325 4.54 5.21 -9.92
N PHE A 326 5.18 6.26 -10.43
CA PHE A 326 4.43 7.43 -10.94
C PHE A 326 3.67 7.12 -12.24
N GLY A 327 4.13 6.16 -13.04
CA GLY A 327 3.35 5.59 -14.13
C GLY A 327 2.06 4.94 -13.66
N ALA A 328 2.10 4.18 -12.56
CA ALA A 328 0.92 3.58 -11.94
C ALA A 328 -0.04 4.64 -11.37
N ALA A 329 0.49 5.67 -10.68
CA ALA A 329 -0.33 6.79 -10.21
C ALA A 329 -1.03 7.52 -11.36
N ALA A 330 -0.31 7.74 -12.47
CA ALA A 330 -0.87 8.33 -13.70
C ALA A 330 -1.96 7.43 -14.29
N MET A 331 -1.71 6.13 -14.37
CA MET A 331 -2.71 5.17 -14.85
C MET A 331 -3.98 5.20 -14.01
N LEU A 332 -3.87 5.12 -12.68
CA LEU A 332 -5.02 5.20 -11.77
C LEU A 332 -5.79 6.53 -11.93
N LYS A 333 -5.08 7.67 -11.96
CA LYS A 333 -5.70 8.98 -12.19
C LYS A 333 -6.46 9.01 -13.51
N GLY A 334 -5.82 8.62 -14.62
CA GLY A 334 -6.43 8.64 -15.95
C GLY A 334 -7.63 7.70 -16.10
N LEU A 335 -7.63 6.57 -15.40
CA LEU A 335 -8.73 5.61 -15.39
C LEU A 335 -9.89 6.10 -14.52
N LEU A 336 -9.62 6.46 -13.26
CA LEU A 336 -10.66 6.66 -12.24
C LEU A 336 -11.27 8.07 -12.25
N TYR A 337 -10.56 9.08 -12.77
CA TYR A 337 -11.02 10.46 -12.78
C TYR A 337 -11.61 10.88 -14.13
N ASN A 338 -11.54 10.03 -15.14
CA ASN A 338 -12.25 10.18 -16.40
C ASN A 338 -13.55 9.37 -16.40
N MET A 339 -14.69 10.07 -16.50
CA MET A 339 -16.02 9.43 -16.41
C MET A 339 -16.30 8.42 -17.52
N ASN A 340 -15.76 8.65 -18.72
CA ASN A 340 -15.91 7.70 -19.83
C ASN A 340 -15.11 6.43 -19.58
N ASN A 341 -13.89 6.57 -19.07
CA ASN A 341 -13.06 5.43 -18.70
C ASN A 341 -13.69 4.63 -17.56
N MET A 342 -14.22 5.31 -16.53
CA MET A 342 -14.92 4.64 -15.43
C MET A 342 -16.12 3.84 -15.92
N ARG A 343 -16.95 4.42 -16.83
CA ARG A 343 -18.09 3.68 -17.41
C ARG A 343 -17.63 2.46 -18.19
N ARG A 344 -16.60 2.60 -19.05
CA ARG A 344 -16.03 1.49 -19.82
C ARG A 344 -15.52 0.38 -18.90
N LEU A 345 -14.81 0.73 -17.81
CA LEU A 345 -14.34 -0.25 -16.82
C LEU A 345 -15.48 -0.97 -16.11
N GLN A 346 -16.53 -0.24 -15.74
CA GLN A 346 -17.73 -0.85 -15.16
C GLN A 346 -18.37 -1.86 -16.14
N ASP A 347 -18.52 -1.49 -17.40
CA ASP A 347 -19.08 -2.38 -18.42
C ASP A 347 -18.20 -3.61 -18.66
N MET A 348 -16.87 -3.46 -18.67
CA MET A 348 -15.92 -4.56 -18.84
C MET A 348 -15.97 -5.58 -17.70
N PHE A 349 -16.21 -5.12 -16.47
CA PHE A 349 -16.22 -5.95 -15.27
C PHE A 349 -17.61 -6.21 -14.71
N THR A 350 -18.66 -6.14 -15.54
CA THR A 350 -20.03 -6.46 -15.16
C THR A 350 -20.57 -7.55 -16.08
N PRO A 351 -21.03 -8.72 -15.58
CA PRO A 351 -21.00 -9.11 -14.16
C PRO A 351 -19.60 -9.53 -13.69
N MET A 352 -19.33 -9.39 -12.39
CA MET A 352 -18.10 -9.83 -11.74
C MET A 352 -18.40 -10.60 -10.46
N GLN A 353 -17.46 -11.45 -10.02
CA GLN A 353 -17.57 -12.27 -8.81
C GLN A 353 -16.22 -12.33 -8.09
N VAL A 354 -16.25 -12.42 -6.76
CA VAL A 354 -15.05 -12.58 -5.92
C VAL A 354 -14.19 -13.74 -6.38
N ASP A 355 -14.82 -14.86 -6.71
CA ASP A 355 -14.13 -16.07 -7.17
C ASP A 355 -13.36 -15.88 -8.50
N TRP A 356 -13.83 -14.98 -9.37
CA TRP A 356 -13.10 -14.63 -10.59
C TRP A 356 -11.84 -13.83 -10.28
N VAL A 357 -11.90 -12.92 -9.31
CA VAL A 357 -10.72 -12.17 -8.83
C VAL A 357 -9.69 -13.13 -8.23
N GLU A 358 -10.14 -14.08 -7.39
CA GLU A 358 -9.24 -15.07 -6.80
C GLU A 358 -8.61 -16.00 -7.85
N ARG A 359 -9.36 -16.41 -8.87
CA ARG A 359 -8.80 -17.13 -10.02
C ARG A 359 -7.79 -16.32 -10.80
N GLY A 360 -8.05 -15.03 -10.99
CA GLY A 360 -7.09 -14.09 -11.59
C GLY A 360 -5.80 -13.97 -10.79
N LYS A 361 -5.91 -13.82 -9.47
CA LYS A 361 -4.75 -13.81 -8.57
C LYS A 361 -3.93 -15.11 -8.65
N ASN A 362 -4.61 -16.27 -8.71
CA ASN A 362 -3.94 -17.56 -8.90
C ASN A 362 -3.26 -17.67 -10.26
N SER A 363 -3.92 -17.22 -11.33
CA SER A 363 -3.35 -17.20 -12.68
C SER A 363 -2.08 -16.35 -12.74
N GLY A 364 -2.10 -15.15 -12.14
CA GLY A 364 -0.91 -14.28 -12.05
C GLY A 364 0.22 -14.92 -11.25
N ARG A 365 -0.10 -15.55 -10.10
CA ARG A 365 0.89 -16.28 -9.29
C ARG A 365 1.56 -17.41 -10.06
N ASP A 366 0.80 -18.15 -10.86
CA ASP A 366 1.30 -19.36 -11.53
C ASP A 366 1.97 -19.06 -12.89
N ASN A 367 1.53 -18.00 -13.60
CA ASN A 367 1.94 -17.70 -14.97
C ASN A 367 2.53 -16.30 -15.18
N GLY A 368 2.55 -15.44 -14.16
CA GLY A 368 3.03 -14.08 -14.26
C GLY A 368 2.27 -13.26 -15.31
N ILE A 369 2.98 -12.40 -16.02
CA ILE A 369 2.42 -11.51 -17.05
C ILE A 369 1.74 -12.25 -18.22
N GLN A 370 2.08 -13.53 -18.45
CA GLN A 370 1.47 -14.39 -19.46
C GLN A 370 0.22 -15.13 -18.96
N GLY A 371 -0.15 -14.93 -17.69
CA GLY A 371 -1.38 -15.46 -17.13
C GLY A 371 -2.63 -14.84 -17.78
N TYR A 372 -3.72 -15.59 -17.75
CA TYR A 372 -5.02 -15.19 -18.32
C TYR A 372 -5.98 -14.81 -17.20
N TYR A 373 -6.65 -13.69 -17.34
CA TYR A 373 -7.63 -13.19 -16.38
C TYR A 373 -8.85 -12.63 -17.08
N HIS A 374 -10.04 -13.02 -16.64
CA HIS A 374 -11.34 -12.60 -17.17
C HIS A 374 -11.44 -12.92 -18.69
N SER A 375 -11.04 -12.01 -19.56
CA SER A 375 -11.19 -12.12 -21.02
C SER A 375 -9.89 -12.01 -21.79
N ASP A 376 -8.73 -11.78 -21.12
CA ASP A 376 -7.46 -11.53 -21.81
C ASP A 376 -6.24 -11.88 -20.94
N TYR A 377 -5.06 -11.85 -21.54
CA TYR A 377 -3.79 -11.97 -20.84
C TYR A 377 -3.45 -10.71 -20.05
N PHE A 378 -2.73 -10.85 -18.94
CA PHE A 378 -2.37 -9.70 -18.10
C PHE A 378 -1.62 -8.60 -18.87
N VAL A 379 -0.75 -8.96 -19.81
CA VAL A 379 -0.04 -7.98 -20.64
C VAL A 379 -0.99 -7.14 -21.49
N ASN A 380 -2.00 -7.76 -22.08
CA ASN A 380 -2.99 -7.07 -22.90
C ASN A 380 -3.88 -6.16 -22.04
N TRP A 381 -4.27 -6.64 -20.85
CA TRP A 381 -4.93 -5.78 -19.85
C TRP A 381 -4.08 -4.55 -19.53
N GLY A 382 -2.78 -4.74 -19.23
CA GLY A 382 -1.88 -3.63 -18.92
C GLY A 382 -1.81 -2.59 -20.04
N LEU A 383 -1.56 -3.03 -21.28
CA LEU A 383 -1.48 -2.15 -22.44
C LEU A 383 -2.80 -1.45 -22.76
N GLY A 384 -3.93 -2.17 -22.64
CA GLY A 384 -5.26 -1.61 -22.84
C GLY A 384 -5.61 -0.55 -21.79
N LEU A 385 -5.29 -0.81 -20.51
CA LEU A 385 -5.49 0.14 -19.41
C LEU A 385 -4.61 1.39 -19.57
N LEU A 386 -3.36 1.26 -20.04
CA LEU A 386 -2.50 2.43 -20.34
C LEU A 386 -3.08 3.29 -21.45
N ALA A 387 -3.54 2.66 -22.54
CA ALA A 387 -4.17 3.38 -23.64
C ALA A 387 -5.41 4.15 -23.16
N MET A 388 -6.27 3.50 -22.39
CA MET A 388 -7.46 4.10 -21.78
C MET A 388 -7.09 5.23 -20.80
N ALA A 389 -6.09 5.02 -19.94
CA ALA A 389 -5.67 6.04 -18.98
C ALA A 389 -5.15 7.30 -19.67
N ARG A 390 -4.42 7.12 -20.77
CA ARG A 390 -3.88 8.25 -21.57
C ARG A 390 -4.99 9.18 -22.08
N GLU A 391 -6.18 8.66 -22.39
CA GLU A 391 -7.35 9.47 -22.78
C GLU A 391 -7.85 10.38 -21.64
N GLY A 392 -7.60 10.00 -20.38
CA GLY A 392 -8.02 10.74 -19.19
C GLY A 392 -6.96 11.70 -18.62
N LEU A 393 -5.81 11.83 -19.24
CA LEU A 393 -4.68 12.61 -18.76
C LEU A 393 -4.35 13.78 -19.70
N SER A 394 -3.68 14.81 -19.15
CA SER A 394 -2.99 15.79 -19.98
C SER A 394 -1.85 15.13 -20.78
N VAL A 395 -1.45 15.73 -21.90
CA VAL A 395 -0.34 15.23 -22.71
C VAL A 395 0.95 15.06 -21.88
N GLN A 396 1.19 15.97 -20.95
CA GLN A 396 2.39 15.92 -20.10
C GLN A 396 2.33 14.78 -19.08
N GLU A 397 1.19 14.58 -18.43
CA GLU A 397 1.02 13.47 -17.49
C GLU A 397 0.95 12.12 -18.20
N GLY A 398 0.41 12.08 -19.41
CA GLY A 398 0.41 10.89 -20.25
C GLY A 398 1.80 10.31 -20.55
N LYS A 399 2.85 11.14 -20.54
CA LYS A 399 4.25 10.69 -20.68
C LYS A 399 4.75 9.85 -19.49
N LEU A 400 4.14 10.01 -18.32
CA LEU A 400 4.48 9.17 -17.15
C LEU A 400 4.10 7.70 -17.37
N LEU A 401 3.24 7.40 -18.34
CA LEU A 401 2.86 6.03 -18.71
C LEU A 401 3.90 5.35 -19.60
N ASP A 402 4.78 6.10 -20.27
CA ASP A 402 5.72 5.56 -21.26
C ASP A 402 6.66 4.47 -20.68
N PRO A 403 7.23 4.60 -19.45
CA PRO A 403 8.06 3.55 -18.88
C PRO A 403 7.31 2.22 -18.68
N LEU A 404 6.04 2.25 -18.29
CA LEU A 404 5.21 1.04 -18.16
C LEU A 404 4.85 0.46 -19.53
N GLU A 405 4.57 1.30 -20.50
CA GLU A 405 4.27 0.86 -21.87
C GLU A 405 5.47 0.14 -22.49
N ILE A 406 6.69 0.67 -22.32
CA ILE A 406 7.92 0.02 -22.76
C ILE A 406 8.12 -1.32 -22.05
N LEU A 407 7.92 -1.35 -20.72
CA LEU A 407 8.06 -2.55 -19.91
C LEU A 407 7.15 -3.67 -20.43
N TRP A 408 5.86 -3.39 -20.56
CA TRP A 408 4.86 -4.42 -20.92
C TRP A 408 4.86 -4.80 -22.40
N LYS A 409 5.22 -3.89 -23.32
CA LYS A 409 5.46 -4.23 -24.73
C LYS A 409 6.62 -5.23 -24.90
N ASN A 410 7.59 -5.22 -23.99
CA ASN A 410 8.67 -6.19 -23.95
C ASN A 410 8.31 -7.50 -23.22
N LEU A 411 7.06 -7.69 -22.80
CA LEU A 411 6.58 -8.79 -21.97
C LEU A 411 7.33 -8.89 -20.63
N ASP A 412 7.80 -7.75 -20.13
CA ASP A 412 8.52 -7.64 -18.86
C ASP A 412 7.60 -7.17 -17.72
N THR A 413 7.97 -7.58 -16.50
CA THR A 413 7.52 -7.01 -15.22
C THR A 413 8.74 -6.46 -14.47
N PRO A 414 8.57 -5.65 -13.44
CA PRO A 414 9.67 -5.26 -12.57
C PRO A 414 10.52 -6.46 -12.12
N ARG A 415 9.88 -7.59 -11.75
CA ARG A 415 10.56 -8.84 -11.37
C ARG A 415 11.45 -9.39 -12.47
N SER A 416 10.97 -9.50 -13.70
CA SER A 416 11.75 -10.07 -14.80
C SER A 416 12.96 -9.20 -15.15
N VAL A 417 12.81 -7.87 -15.09
CA VAL A 417 13.91 -6.92 -15.27
C VAL A 417 14.95 -7.08 -14.17
N LEU A 418 14.53 -7.16 -12.90
CA LEU A 418 15.45 -7.35 -11.78
C LEU A 418 16.18 -8.69 -11.89
N ALA A 419 15.46 -9.78 -12.15
CA ALA A 419 16.05 -11.11 -12.31
C ALA A 419 17.10 -11.17 -13.42
N ARG A 420 16.81 -10.56 -14.57
CA ARG A 420 17.73 -10.46 -15.71
C ARG A 420 18.99 -9.64 -15.38
N ASN A 421 18.82 -8.52 -14.69
CA ASN A 421 19.95 -7.71 -14.21
C ASN A 421 20.81 -8.49 -13.20
N VAL A 422 20.18 -9.19 -12.27
CA VAL A 422 20.89 -10.04 -11.29
C VAL A 422 21.70 -11.13 -11.98
N ALA A 423 21.12 -11.82 -12.96
CA ALA A 423 21.82 -12.86 -13.71
C ALA A 423 23.04 -12.30 -14.49
N LYS A 424 22.94 -11.06 -14.98
CA LYS A 424 24.00 -10.42 -15.78
C LYS A 424 25.14 -9.86 -14.94
N GLU A 425 24.86 -9.26 -13.79
CA GLU A 425 25.82 -8.42 -13.08
C GLU A 425 25.84 -8.61 -11.54
N GLY A 426 25.02 -9.55 -11.04
CA GLY A 426 24.88 -9.85 -9.61
C GLY A 426 23.97 -8.87 -8.87
N TRP A 427 23.53 -9.28 -7.69
CA TRP A 427 22.54 -8.57 -6.87
C TRP A 427 22.94 -7.13 -6.53
N THR A 428 24.17 -6.91 -6.08
CA THR A 428 24.62 -5.58 -5.66
C THR A 428 24.50 -4.54 -6.77
N LYS A 429 24.94 -4.90 -7.98
CA LYS A 429 24.84 -3.98 -9.13
C LYS A 429 23.40 -3.82 -9.61
N ALA A 430 22.65 -4.91 -9.66
CA ALA A 430 21.25 -4.88 -10.08
C ALA A 430 20.38 -4.00 -9.17
N LEU A 431 20.47 -4.16 -7.85
CA LEU A 431 19.69 -3.35 -6.90
C LEU A 431 20.14 -1.88 -6.86
N ARG A 432 21.40 -1.57 -7.18
CA ARG A 432 21.83 -0.17 -7.32
C ARG A 432 21.10 0.58 -8.42
N LYS A 433 20.63 -0.09 -9.45
CA LYS A 433 19.75 0.50 -10.49
C LYS A 433 18.32 0.72 -10.00
N TRP A 434 17.98 0.14 -8.87
CA TRP A 434 16.69 0.29 -8.18
C TRP A 434 16.79 1.23 -6.97
N GLU A 435 17.89 1.97 -6.88
CA GLU A 435 18.06 3.04 -5.91
C GLU A 435 17.05 4.15 -6.18
N ALA A 436 16.34 4.60 -5.16
CA ALA A 436 15.23 5.54 -5.30
C ALA A 436 15.62 6.88 -5.94
N ARG A 437 16.88 7.31 -5.84
CA ARG A 437 17.36 8.56 -6.47
C ARG A 437 17.31 8.56 -8.01
N HIS A 438 17.23 7.39 -8.66
CA HIS A 438 17.16 7.28 -10.12
C HIS A 438 15.73 7.52 -10.65
N VAL A 439 15.10 8.57 -10.15
CA VAL A 439 13.68 8.86 -10.42
C VAL A 439 13.43 9.27 -11.87
N LEU A 440 14.39 9.92 -12.50
CA LEU A 440 14.22 10.60 -13.80
C LEU A 440 15.30 10.24 -14.84
N SER A 441 16.12 9.20 -14.60
CA SER A 441 17.18 8.79 -15.55
C SER A 441 16.70 7.74 -16.54
#